data_e116f4ef3b714b6cdb3bd44c18a03ab6
#
_entry.id   e116f4ef3b714b6cdb3bd44c18a03ab6
#
_cell.length_a   1.000
_cell.length_b   1.000
_cell.length_c   1.000
_cell.angle_alpha   90.00
_cell.angle_beta   90.00
_cell.angle_gamma   90.00
#
_symmetry.space_group_name_H-M   'P 1'
#
loop_
_entity.id
_entity.type
_entity.pdbx_description
1 polymer ?
#
loop_
_entity_poly.entity_id
_entity_poly.type
_entity_poly.pdbx_seq_one_letter_code
_entity_poly.pdbx_strand_id
1 'polypeptide(L)'
;MLYRGLQNSVVSYASAGVVLTAAAIMVGGTLSCVAQADNADISIRRASERTSFSDDEIKDGFFKIAFRAELQFDRRIERIRKFDEPVRVFVVSRGVPDRRAEIATIIADIHARVDHLDLAVTDDRQAANFVVTLVQSRDFARTIRAHYGQDKAKQIQQSLHPQCLSGIGKDQSFRIRRAEVILPVDAGEFAFYDCAYEELLQALGVINDDSSVPWTMFNDNVQMGFFDVYDQYLLNILYDPRVRPGMTKGELDKLLPEVLPTVRAWVADGNSTGVAATNPPADSRGPHSPGLGYRSQED
;
A
#
# COMPACT_ATOMS: atom_id res chain seq x y z
N MET A 1 -43.52 12.31 61.45
CA MET A 1 -42.98 12.85 62.74
C MET A 1 -41.60 13.43 62.53
N LEU A 2 -41.50 14.74 62.79
CA LEU A 2 -40.34 15.55 63.23
C LEU A 2 -39.09 15.52 62.33
N TYR A 3 -38.81 16.55 61.56
CA TYR A 3 -38.40 17.94 61.85
C TYR A 3 -36.98 18.08 62.45
N ARG A 4 -36.15 18.81 61.72
CA ARG A 4 -35.09 19.82 61.99
C ARG A 4 -33.87 19.56 61.08
N GLY A 5 -33.39 20.41 60.28
CA GLY A 5 -33.29 21.89 60.22
C GLY A 5 -31.98 22.39 60.89
N LEU A 6 -31.10 22.97 60.11
CA LEU A 6 -30.08 24.00 60.47
C LEU A 6 -29.16 24.20 59.25
N GLN A 7 -29.28 25.22 58.50
CA GLN A 7 -28.71 26.62 58.61
C GLN A 7 -27.21 26.73 58.26
N ASN A 8 -27.02 27.32 57.12
CA ASN A 8 -26.06 28.31 56.65
C ASN A 8 -24.74 28.52 57.44
N SER A 9 -23.64 28.43 56.68
CA SER A 9 -22.54 29.38 56.83
C SER A 9 -21.88 29.65 55.50
N VAL A 10 -22.04 30.86 55.01
CA VAL A 10 -21.35 31.45 53.83
C VAL A 10 -19.95 31.85 54.32
N VAL A 11 -18.92 31.32 53.68
CA VAL A 11 -17.56 31.84 53.81
C VAL A 11 -17.10 32.26 52.41
N SER A 12 -17.06 33.57 52.23
CA SER A 12 -16.41 34.24 51.10
C SER A 12 -14.91 34.11 51.22
N TYR A 13 -14.25 33.54 50.21
CA TYR A 13 -12.81 33.73 50.04
C TYR A 13 -12.55 34.48 48.73
N ALA A 14 -11.78 35.54 48.92
CA ALA A 14 -11.38 36.46 47.87
C ALA A 14 -10.49 35.80 46.82
N SER A 15 -10.72 36.18 45.61
CA SER A 15 -9.98 35.86 44.41
C SER A 15 -8.54 36.37 44.46
N ALA A 16 -7.58 35.47 44.34
CA ALA A 16 -6.25 35.80 43.86
C ALA A 16 -6.11 35.18 42.47
N GLY A 17 -6.14 36.04 41.44
CA GLY A 17 -5.97 35.63 40.08
C GLY A 17 -4.52 35.17 39.83
N VAL A 18 -4.36 33.90 39.50
CA VAL A 18 -3.13 33.37 38.90
C VAL A 18 -3.38 33.25 37.43
N VAL A 19 -2.79 34.16 36.66
CA VAL A 19 -2.72 34.08 35.18
C VAL A 19 -1.69 32.98 34.86
N LEU A 20 -2.17 31.78 34.56
CA LEU A 20 -1.36 30.73 33.98
C LEU A 20 -1.30 30.98 32.45
N THR A 21 -0.20 31.58 32.00
CA THR A 21 0.17 31.56 30.57
C THR A 21 0.51 30.15 30.18
N ALA A 22 -0.43 29.48 29.51
CA ALA A 22 -0.17 28.21 28.85
C ALA A 22 0.75 28.44 27.62
N ALA A 23 2.03 28.19 27.76
CA ALA A 23 2.94 28.06 26.63
C ALA A 23 2.57 26.79 25.88
N ALA A 24 1.86 26.93 24.75
CA ALA A 24 1.65 25.84 23.80
C ALA A 24 3.01 25.47 23.19
N ILE A 25 3.64 24.42 23.68
CA ILE A 25 4.76 23.78 23.02
C ILE A 25 4.17 23.06 21.80
N MET A 26 4.29 23.70 20.63
CA MET A 26 4.09 23.05 19.35
C MET A 26 5.26 22.06 19.18
N VAL A 27 5.05 20.82 19.59
CA VAL A 27 5.90 19.71 19.16
C VAL A 27 5.59 19.48 17.69
N GLY A 28 6.33 20.16 16.84
CA GLY A 28 6.38 19.87 15.42
C GLY A 28 6.99 18.46 15.29
N GLY A 29 6.12 17.46 15.24
CA GLY A 29 6.50 16.14 14.82
C GLY A 29 6.99 16.24 13.38
N THR A 30 8.30 16.27 13.16
CA THR A 30 8.89 15.96 11.88
C THR A 30 8.50 14.51 11.60
N LEU A 31 7.53 14.30 10.71
CA LEU A 31 7.35 13.04 10.03
C LEU A 31 8.68 12.78 9.34
N SER A 32 9.56 12.03 10.00
CA SER A 32 10.69 11.40 9.36
C SER A 32 10.07 10.46 8.34
N CYS A 33 10.05 10.90 7.09
CA CYS A 33 9.91 10.01 5.96
C CYS A 33 11.08 9.04 6.11
N VAL A 34 10.84 7.85 6.62
CA VAL A 34 11.83 6.78 6.63
C VAL A 34 12.06 6.50 5.16
N ALA A 35 13.14 7.06 4.65
CA ALA A 35 13.60 6.75 3.31
C ALA A 35 13.70 5.22 3.27
N GLN A 36 12.94 4.61 2.39
CA GLN A 36 13.08 3.22 2.00
C GLN A 36 14.56 3.06 1.67
N ALA A 37 15.29 2.27 2.43
CA ALA A 37 16.71 2.08 2.24
C ALA A 37 16.93 1.80 0.76
N ASP A 38 17.82 2.59 0.12
CA ASP A 38 18.01 2.63 -1.33
C ASP A 38 18.44 1.25 -1.86
N ASN A 39 17.47 0.36 -2.06
CA ASN A 39 17.72 -0.87 -2.78
C ASN A 39 18.03 -0.48 -4.23
N ALA A 40 19.26 -0.77 -4.67
CA ALA A 40 19.74 -0.36 -5.98
C ALA A 40 18.85 -0.91 -7.11
N ASP A 41 18.32 -2.12 -6.96
CA ASP A 41 17.46 -2.74 -7.96
C ASP A 41 16.11 -2.00 -8.07
N ILE A 42 15.51 -1.59 -6.95
CA ILE A 42 14.30 -0.77 -6.92
C ILE A 42 14.56 0.60 -7.54
N SER A 43 15.67 1.25 -7.19
CA SER A 43 16.02 2.56 -7.70
C SER A 43 16.22 2.56 -9.22
N ILE A 44 16.87 1.53 -9.78
CA ILE A 44 17.07 1.36 -11.23
C ILE A 44 15.72 1.18 -11.93
N ARG A 45 14.84 0.33 -11.39
CA ARG A 45 13.51 0.09 -11.98
C ARG A 45 12.64 1.35 -11.94
N ARG A 46 12.64 2.05 -10.82
CA ARG A 46 11.92 3.33 -10.69
C ARG A 46 12.42 4.39 -11.67
N ALA A 47 13.73 4.46 -11.91
CA ALA A 47 14.32 5.39 -12.88
C ALA A 47 13.96 5.05 -14.34
N SER A 48 13.64 3.80 -14.63
CA SER A 48 13.24 3.32 -15.96
C SER A 48 11.73 3.11 -16.12
N GLU A 49 10.96 3.46 -15.10
CA GLU A 49 9.50 3.30 -15.09
C GLU A 49 8.84 4.08 -16.23
N ARG A 50 7.93 3.43 -16.94
CA ARG A 50 7.04 4.11 -17.88
C ARG A 50 5.92 4.80 -17.11
N THR A 51 5.75 6.09 -17.30
CA THR A 51 4.77 6.91 -16.55
C THR A 51 3.59 7.40 -17.40
N SER A 52 3.58 7.12 -18.73
CA SER A 52 2.53 7.58 -19.63
C SER A 52 1.88 6.42 -20.38
N PHE A 53 0.57 6.32 -20.27
CA PHE A 53 -0.26 5.26 -20.85
C PHE A 53 -1.49 5.85 -21.50
N SER A 54 -1.96 5.26 -22.61
CA SER A 54 -3.23 5.61 -23.24
C SER A 54 -4.42 5.07 -22.42
N ASP A 55 -5.61 5.60 -22.65
CA ASP A 55 -6.83 5.09 -22.00
C ASP A 55 -7.11 3.63 -22.38
N ASP A 56 -6.80 3.26 -23.62
CA ASP A 56 -6.98 1.88 -24.09
C ASP A 56 -6.01 0.91 -23.39
N GLU A 57 -4.75 1.29 -23.16
CA GLU A 57 -3.79 0.47 -22.41
C GLU A 57 -4.24 0.28 -20.95
N ILE A 58 -4.69 1.36 -20.28
CA ILE A 58 -5.18 1.29 -18.91
C ILE A 58 -6.45 0.43 -18.82
N LYS A 59 -7.40 0.64 -19.72
CA LYS A 59 -8.64 -0.11 -19.79
C LYS A 59 -8.41 -1.60 -20.06
N ASP A 60 -7.58 -1.94 -21.03
CA ASP A 60 -7.24 -3.33 -21.37
C ASP A 60 -6.63 -4.05 -20.18
N GLY A 61 -5.62 -3.45 -19.56
CA GLY A 61 -4.98 -4.02 -18.38
C GLY A 61 -5.96 -4.14 -17.21
N PHE A 62 -6.74 -3.12 -16.89
CA PHE A 62 -7.73 -3.19 -15.83
C PHE A 62 -8.70 -4.37 -16.03
N PHE A 63 -9.19 -4.58 -17.25
CA PHE A 63 -10.10 -5.68 -17.54
C PHE A 63 -9.46 -7.06 -17.45
N LYS A 64 -8.17 -7.17 -17.72
CA LYS A 64 -7.43 -8.43 -17.58
C LYS A 64 -7.15 -8.75 -16.12
N ILE A 65 -6.79 -7.75 -15.33
CA ILE A 65 -6.33 -7.93 -13.95
C ILE A 65 -7.49 -7.97 -12.93
N ALA A 66 -8.51 -7.09 -13.06
CA ALA A 66 -9.55 -6.97 -12.05
C ALA A 66 -10.72 -7.96 -12.20
N PHE A 67 -10.97 -8.50 -13.40
CA PHE A 67 -12.15 -9.35 -13.68
C PHE A 67 -11.89 -10.86 -13.62
N ARG A 68 -10.65 -11.28 -13.52
CA ARG A 68 -10.26 -12.68 -13.40
C ARG A 68 -9.68 -12.93 -12.02
N ALA A 69 -9.22 -14.13 -11.78
CA ALA A 69 -8.39 -14.49 -10.64
C ALA A 69 -7.48 -15.62 -11.09
N GLU A 70 -6.23 -15.55 -10.68
CA GLU A 70 -5.20 -16.51 -10.99
C GLU A 70 -5.59 -17.91 -10.47
N LEU A 71 -6.03 -18.00 -9.21
CA LEU A 71 -6.54 -19.23 -8.62
C LEU A 71 -8.02 -19.11 -8.26
N GLN A 72 -8.85 -19.92 -8.90
CA GLN A 72 -10.28 -20.00 -8.62
C GLN A 72 -10.64 -21.40 -8.12
N PHE A 73 -11.13 -21.46 -6.88
CA PHE A 73 -11.66 -22.70 -6.31
C PHE A 73 -13.10 -23.00 -6.75
N ASP A 74 -13.78 -21.99 -7.36
CA ASP A 74 -15.18 -22.04 -7.78
C ASP A 74 -15.34 -21.63 -9.27
N ARG A 75 -16.59 -21.41 -9.69
CA ARG A 75 -16.89 -20.93 -11.06
C ARG A 75 -16.18 -19.62 -11.37
N ARG A 76 -15.75 -19.47 -12.61
CA ARG A 76 -15.17 -18.24 -13.16
C ARG A 76 -16.10 -17.06 -12.88
N ILE A 77 -15.60 -16.09 -12.13
CA ILE A 77 -16.34 -14.91 -11.70
C ILE A 77 -15.77 -13.70 -12.42
N GLU A 78 -16.58 -13.09 -13.29
CA GLU A 78 -16.23 -11.85 -13.99
C GLU A 78 -17.02 -10.68 -13.39
N ARG A 79 -16.66 -10.31 -12.17
CA ARG A 79 -17.30 -9.23 -11.38
C ARG A 79 -16.22 -8.47 -10.61
N ILE A 80 -16.41 -7.16 -10.47
CA ILE A 80 -15.60 -6.34 -9.58
C ILE A 80 -15.69 -6.86 -8.15
N ARG A 81 -14.54 -7.00 -7.52
CA ARG A 81 -14.37 -7.33 -6.09
C ARG A 81 -13.53 -6.24 -5.46
N LYS A 82 -14.00 -5.63 -4.40
CA LYS A 82 -13.28 -4.62 -3.63
C LYS A 82 -13.83 -4.52 -2.21
N PHE A 83 -13.07 -3.93 -1.33
CA PHE A 83 -13.61 -3.46 -0.06
C PHE A 83 -14.51 -2.25 -0.30
N ASP A 84 -15.59 -2.16 0.44
CA ASP A 84 -16.49 -1.00 0.50
C ASP A 84 -16.65 -0.47 1.94
N GLU A 85 -15.74 -0.88 2.80
CA GLU A 85 -15.60 -0.49 4.20
C GLU A 85 -14.12 -0.23 4.52
N PRO A 86 -13.79 0.47 5.62
CA PRO A 86 -12.42 0.71 6.03
C PRO A 86 -11.60 -0.58 6.13
N VAL A 87 -10.40 -0.57 5.54
CA VAL A 87 -9.48 -1.71 5.56
C VAL A 87 -8.50 -1.54 6.72
N ARG A 88 -8.52 -2.48 7.64
CA ARG A 88 -7.66 -2.50 8.83
C ARG A 88 -6.74 -3.70 8.78
N VAL A 89 -5.46 -3.42 8.66
CA VAL A 89 -4.40 -4.42 8.44
C VAL A 89 -3.75 -4.78 9.76
N PHE A 90 -3.84 -6.04 10.15
CA PHE A 90 -3.11 -6.57 11.30
C PHE A 90 -1.93 -7.39 10.83
N VAL A 91 -0.72 -7.09 11.34
CA VAL A 91 0.51 -7.75 10.93
C VAL A 91 0.97 -8.75 11.99
N VAL A 92 1.04 -10.02 11.59
CA VAL A 92 1.58 -11.12 12.41
C VAL A 92 3.01 -11.39 11.98
N SER A 93 4.00 -11.08 12.82
CA SER A 93 5.40 -11.40 12.54
C SER A 93 5.80 -12.71 13.23
N ARG A 94 6.25 -13.68 12.44
CA ARG A 94 6.81 -14.97 12.88
C ARG A 94 8.16 -15.26 12.24
N GLY A 95 8.65 -14.34 11.44
CA GLY A 95 9.90 -14.45 10.69
C GLY A 95 11.00 -13.55 11.27
N VAL A 96 12.22 -13.81 10.84
CA VAL A 96 13.39 -12.98 11.09
C VAL A 96 14.06 -12.71 9.74
N PRO A 97 14.32 -11.44 9.40
CA PRO A 97 14.11 -10.21 10.15
C PRO A 97 12.63 -9.86 10.39
N ASP A 98 12.36 -9.05 11.41
CA ASP A 98 11.02 -8.49 11.64
C ASP A 98 10.80 -7.31 10.68
N ARG A 99 9.86 -7.47 9.76
CA ARG A 99 9.56 -6.49 8.71
C ARG A 99 8.20 -5.79 8.89
N ARG A 100 7.73 -5.70 10.12
CA ARG A 100 6.45 -5.00 10.41
C ARG A 100 6.52 -3.52 10.07
N ALA A 101 7.67 -2.88 10.28
CA ALA A 101 7.86 -1.46 9.97
C ALA A 101 7.80 -1.21 8.45
N GLU A 102 8.40 -2.09 7.65
CA GLU A 102 8.36 -2.04 6.19
C GLU A 102 6.93 -2.22 5.68
N ILE A 103 6.18 -3.18 6.22
CA ILE A 103 4.75 -3.35 5.86
C ILE A 103 3.94 -2.11 6.22
N ALA A 104 4.16 -1.49 7.37
CA ALA A 104 3.47 -0.26 7.74
C ALA A 104 3.78 0.89 6.75
N THR A 105 5.03 0.99 6.28
CA THR A 105 5.44 1.97 5.28
C THR A 105 4.77 1.70 3.92
N ILE A 106 4.72 0.45 3.47
CA ILE A 106 4.06 0.05 2.23
C ILE A 106 2.55 0.36 2.29
N ILE A 107 1.90 0.04 3.41
CA ILE A 107 0.48 0.36 3.64
C ILE A 107 0.21 1.87 3.57
N ALA A 108 1.08 2.67 4.17
CA ALA A 108 1.00 4.12 4.11
C ALA A 108 1.22 4.66 2.68
N ASP A 109 2.15 4.09 1.93
CA ASP A 109 2.40 4.45 0.52
C ASP A 109 1.19 4.11 -0.36
N ILE A 110 0.60 2.92 -0.22
CA ILE A 110 -0.62 2.51 -0.94
C ILE A 110 -1.78 3.46 -0.60
N HIS A 111 -2.00 3.75 0.68
CA HIS A 111 -3.05 4.67 1.12
C HIS A 111 -2.88 6.08 0.54
N ALA A 112 -1.65 6.59 0.49
CA ALA A 112 -1.36 7.91 -0.04
C ALA A 112 -1.59 8.03 -1.56
N ARG A 113 -1.49 6.92 -2.31
CA ARG A 113 -1.57 6.90 -3.78
C ARG A 113 -2.91 6.43 -4.32
N VAL A 114 -3.76 5.81 -3.50
CA VAL A 114 -5.09 5.34 -3.92
C VAL A 114 -6.15 6.21 -3.29
N ASP A 115 -6.81 7.04 -4.12
CA ASP A 115 -7.93 7.88 -3.67
C ASP A 115 -9.11 7.01 -3.20
N HIS A 116 -9.86 7.52 -2.25
CA HIS A 116 -11.04 6.85 -1.69
C HIS A 116 -10.80 5.47 -1.03
N LEU A 117 -9.55 5.08 -0.78
CA LEU A 117 -9.20 3.88 -0.03
C LEU A 117 -8.83 4.22 1.42
N ASP A 118 -9.72 3.91 2.37
CA ASP A 118 -9.41 4.01 3.80
C ASP A 118 -8.64 2.76 4.25
N LEU A 119 -7.32 2.82 4.17
CA LEU A 119 -6.40 1.74 4.48
C LEU A 119 -5.44 2.15 5.61
N ALA A 120 -5.39 1.36 6.69
CA ALA A 120 -4.50 1.63 7.81
C ALA A 120 -4.09 0.35 8.55
N VAL A 121 -2.93 0.39 9.18
CA VAL A 121 -2.49 -0.65 10.12
C VAL A 121 -3.28 -0.52 11.44
N THR A 122 -3.57 -1.63 12.08
CA THR A 122 -4.19 -1.71 13.40
C THR A 122 -3.46 -2.68 14.31
N ASP A 123 -3.39 -2.36 15.61
CA ASP A 123 -2.90 -3.27 16.65
C ASP A 123 -4.02 -4.17 17.21
N ASP A 124 -5.27 -3.86 16.90
CA ASP A 124 -6.41 -4.68 17.29
C ASP A 124 -6.74 -5.72 16.23
N ARG A 125 -6.42 -6.99 16.54
CA ARG A 125 -6.73 -8.10 15.65
C ARG A 125 -8.23 -8.30 15.43
N GLN A 126 -9.08 -7.89 16.37
CA GLN A 126 -10.53 -8.08 16.23
C GLN A 126 -11.14 -7.03 15.28
N ALA A 127 -10.54 -5.85 15.21
CA ALA A 127 -10.91 -4.81 14.27
C ALA A 127 -10.39 -5.07 12.85
N ALA A 128 -9.44 -6.00 12.68
CA ALA A 128 -8.80 -6.26 11.40
C ALA A 128 -9.68 -7.10 10.47
N ASN A 129 -9.83 -6.63 9.25
CA ASN A 129 -10.40 -7.37 8.11
C ASN A 129 -9.35 -7.78 7.07
N PHE A 130 -8.10 -7.41 7.29
CA PHE A 130 -6.96 -7.79 6.48
C PHE A 130 -5.81 -8.25 7.39
N VAL A 131 -5.24 -9.43 7.13
CA VAL A 131 -4.15 -9.99 7.94
C VAL A 131 -2.94 -10.25 7.06
N VAL A 132 -1.79 -9.70 7.45
CA VAL A 132 -0.49 -10.00 6.85
C VAL A 132 0.29 -10.90 7.79
N THR A 133 0.73 -12.06 7.30
CA THR A 133 1.51 -13.03 8.06
C THR A 133 2.94 -13.09 7.52
N LEU A 134 3.89 -12.60 8.27
CA LEU A 134 5.31 -12.61 7.96
C LEU A 134 5.93 -13.90 8.49
N VAL A 135 6.57 -14.68 7.61
CA VAL A 135 7.14 -16.00 7.93
C VAL A 135 8.55 -16.15 7.37
N GLN A 136 9.28 -17.15 7.82
CA GLN A 136 10.47 -17.60 7.09
C GLN A 136 10.09 -18.48 5.90
N SER A 137 10.87 -18.44 4.82
CA SER A 137 10.63 -19.23 3.61
C SER A 137 10.41 -20.71 3.90
N ARG A 138 11.17 -21.30 4.84
CA ARG A 138 11.02 -22.71 5.29
C ARG A 138 9.66 -22.99 5.93
N ASP A 139 8.95 -21.98 6.44
CA ASP A 139 7.67 -22.11 7.12
C ASP A 139 6.49 -21.78 6.21
N PHE A 140 6.74 -21.23 5.02
CA PHE A 140 5.74 -20.73 4.09
C PHE A 140 4.71 -21.80 3.71
N ALA A 141 5.15 -22.94 3.19
CA ALA A 141 4.26 -24.05 2.81
C ALA A 141 3.45 -24.60 3.99
N ARG A 142 4.01 -24.60 5.20
CA ARG A 142 3.30 -25.01 6.43
C ARG A 142 2.21 -23.99 6.78
N THR A 143 2.51 -22.72 6.64
CA THR A 143 1.57 -21.64 6.92
C THR A 143 0.40 -21.67 5.94
N ILE A 144 0.64 -21.87 4.66
CA ILE A 144 -0.44 -22.07 3.65
C ILE A 144 -1.35 -23.24 4.07
N ARG A 145 -0.78 -24.38 4.46
CA ARG A 145 -1.59 -25.52 4.92
C ARG A 145 -2.43 -25.21 6.16
N ALA A 146 -1.89 -24.41 7.07
CA ALA A 146 -2.62 -24.04 8.29
C ALA A 146 -3.79 -23.09 8.00
N HIS A 147 -3.67 -22.21 6.99
CA HIS A 147 -4.71 -21.24 6.62
C HIS A 147 -5.78 -21.85 5.69
N TYR A 148 -5.37 -22.62 4.69
CA TYR A 148 -6.27 -23.09 3.62
C TYR A 148 -6.66 -24.57 3.73
N GLY A 149 -6.02 -25.33 4.63
CA GLY A 149 -6.17 -26.78 4.72
C GLY A 149 -5.34 -27.53 3.69
N GLN A 150 -5.24 -28.86 3.86
CA GLN A 150 -4.31 -29.72 3.09
C GLN A 150 -4.61 -29.69 1.59
N ASP A 151 -5.87 -29.85 1.20
CA ASP A 151 -6.25 -30.03 -0.21
C ASP A 151 -6.07 -28.73 -1.02
N LYS A 152 -6.53 -27.61 -0.47
CA LYS A 152 -6.35 -26.29 -1.12
C LYS A 152 -4.88 -25.90 -1.16
N ALA A 153 -4.12 -26.13 -0.09
CA ALA A 153 -2.70 -25.87 -0.08
C ALA A 153 -1.93 -26.68 -1.15
N LYS A 154 -2.30 -27.95 -1.35
CA LYS A 154 -1.73 -28.75 -2.42
C LYS A 154 -2.07 -28.19 -3.81
N GLN A 155 -3.30 -27.75 -4.02
CA GLN A 155 -3.74 -27.13 -5.27
C GLN A 155 -2.98 -25.82 -5.52
N ILE A 156 -2.87 -24.93 -4.53
CA ILE A 156 -2.09 -23.69 -4.59
C ILE A 156 -0.64 -24.01 -5.04
N GLN A 157 0.02 -24.91 -4.35
CA GLN A 157 1.41 -25.27 -4.65
C GLN A 157 1.59 -25.87 -6.06
N GLN A 158 0.64 -26.63 -6.56
CA GLN A 158 0.71 -27.26 -7.88
C GLN A 158 0.38 -26.30 -9.03
N SER A 159 -0.47 -25.31 -8.79
CA SER A 159 -0.93 -24.38 -9.83
C SER A 159 -0.04 -23.14 -9.94
N LEU A 160 0.43 -22.60 -8.83
CA LEU A 160 1.09 -21.30 -8.78
C LEU A 160 2.59 -21.37 -8.45
N HIS A 161 3.03 -22.41 -7.73
CA HIS A 161 4.40 -22.49 -7.18
C HIS A 161 4.80 -21.17 -6.45
N PRO A 162 3.95 -20.63 -5.58
CA PRO A 162 4.04 -19.26 -5.15
C PRO A 162 5.27 -19.02 -4.26
N GLN A 163 5.89 -17.84 -4.44
CA GLN A 163 6.93 -17.33 -3.55
C GLN A 163 6.32 -16.50 -2.40
N CYS A 164 5.17 -15.92 -2.63
CA CYS A 164 4.29 -15.20 -1.70
C CYS A 164 2.84 -15.53 -2.04
N LEU A 165 1.88 -15.14 -1.24
CA LEU A 165 0.50 -15.53 -1.48
C LEU A 165 -0.47 -14.51 -0.88
N SER A 166 -1.46 -14.11 -1.67
CA SER A 166 -2.66 -13.43 -1.21
C SER A 166 -3.91 -14.27 -1.35
N GLY A 167 -4.93 -13.92 -0.61
CA GLY A 167 -6.24 -14.51 -0.71
C GLY A 167 -7.32 -13.62 -0.15
N ILE A 168 -8.50 -13.66 -0.77
CA ILE A 168 -9.65 -12.86 -0.36
C ILE A 168 -10.87 -13.72 -0.04
N GLY A 169 -11.63 -13.28 0.94
CA GLY A 169 -12.97 -13.77 1.23
C GLY A 169 -14.01 -12.70 0.92
N LYS A 170 -14.92 -12.97 -0.02
CA LYS A 170 -16.00 -12.07 -0.43
C LYS A 170 -17.37 -12.56 -0.02
N ASP A 171 -18.34 -11.65 0.07
CA ASP A 171 -19.76 -11.98 0.23
C ASP A 171 -20.45 -12.23 -1.14
N GLN A 172 -21.76 -12.47 -1.10
CA GLN A 172 -22.58 -12.70 -2.30
C GLN A 172 -22.70 -11.45 -3.20
N SER A 173 -22.47 -10.27 -2.65
CA SER A 173 -22.45 -8.99 -3.37
C SER A 173 -21.07 -8.63 -3.91
N PHE A 174 -20.11 -9.56 -3.85
CA PHE A 174 -18.72 -9.39 -4.29
C PHE A 174 -17.90 -8.37 -3.49
N ARG A 175 -18.38 -7.96 -2.31
CA ARG A 175 -17.61 -7.15 -1.38
C ARG A 175 -16.56 -8.02 -0.72
N ILE A 176 -15.32 -7.59 -0.72
CA ILE A 176 -14.27 -8.24 0.04
C ILE A 176 -14.53 -7.98 1.53
N ARG A 177 -14.65 -9.04 2.32
CA ARG A 177 -14.90 -8.99 3.76
C ARG A 177 -13.67 -9.32 4.58
N ARG A 178 -12.74 -10.01 3.98
CA ARG A 178 -11.44 -10.32 4.59
C ARG A 178 -10.41 -10.53 3.49
N ALA A 179 -9.16 -10.22 3.82
CA ALA A 179 -8.01 -10.56 3.02
C ALA A 179 -6.90 -11.16 3.90
N GLU A 180 -6.09 -12.00 3.30
CA GLU A 180 -4.92 -12.61 3.93
C GLU A 180 -3.74 -12.55 2.96
N VAL A 181 -2.57 -12.19 3.49
CA VAL A 181 -1.31 -12.19 2.75
C VAL A 181 -0.27 -12.94 3.57
N ILE A 182 0.50 -13.81 2.93
CA ILE A 182 1.59 -14.56 3.56
C ILE A 182 2.88 -14.23 2.83
N LEU A 183 3.84 -13.63 3.54
CA LEU A 183 5.09 -13.13 2.97
C LEU A 183 6.31 -13.78 3.65
N PRO A 184 7.20 -14.42 2.89
CA PRO A 184 8.53 -14.75 3.36
C PRO A 184 9.37 -13.49 3.59
N VAL A 185 10.10 -13.43 4.73
CA VAL A 185 10.88 -12.24 5.12
C VAL A 185 12.38 -12.38 4.85
N ASP A 186 12.85 -13.57 4.52
CA ASP A 186 14.26 -13.98 4.38
C ASP A 186 14.70 -14.27 2.94
N ALA A 187 13.85 -13.97 1.95
CA ALA A 187 14.15 -14.17 0.52
C ALA A 187 15.03 -13.06 -0.11
N GLY A 188 15.47 -12.09 0.69
CA GLY A 188 16.17 -10.89 0.23
C GLY A 188 15.28 -9.66 0.24
N GLU A 189 15.90 -8.49 0.23
CA GLU A 189 15.18 -7.23 0.38
C GLU A 189 14.30 -6.91 -0.82
N PHE A 190 14.87 -7.00 -2.03
CA PHE A 190 14.14 -6.76 -3.27
C PHE A 190 12.92 -7.71 -3.39
N ALA A 191 13.15 -9.02 -3.24
CA ALA A 191 12.08 -10.01 -3.31
C ALA A 191 10.98 -9.79 -2.26
N PHE A 192 11.34 -9.29 -1.07
CA PHE A 192 10.36 -8.94 -0.04
C PHE A 192 9.47 -7.77 -0.47
N TYR A 193 10.06 -6.67 -0.99
CA TYR A 193 9.28 -5.52 -1.43
C TYR A 193 8.42 -5.84 -2.65
N ASP A 194 8.95 -6.61 -3.60
CA ASP A 194 8.23 -7.08 -4.78
C ASP A 194 6.99 -7.87 -4.39
N CYS A 195 7.16 -8.95 -3.63
CA CYS A 195 6.07 -9.73 -3.07
C CYS A 195 5.10 -8.89 -2.20
N ALA A 196 5.62 -7.97 -1.38
CA ALA A 196 4.76 -7.23 -0.47
C ALA A 196 3.83 -6.26 -1.20
N TYR A 197 4.32 -5.52 -2.20
CA TYR A 197 3.45 -4.67 -3.00
C TYR A 197 2.46 -5.48 -3.81
N GLU A 198 2.92 -6.49 -4.54
CA GLU A 198 2.08 -7.33 -5.37
C GLU A 198 0.91 -7.95 -4.58
N GLU A 199 1.21 -8.67 -3.51
CA GLU A 199 0.20 -9.41 -2.75
C GLU A 199 -0.74 -8.50 -1.94
N LEU A 200 -0.24 -7.37 -1.43
CA LEU A 200 -1.09 -6.39 -0.76
C LEU A 200 -2.07 -5.74 -1.74
N LEU A 201 -1.64 -5.41 -2.95
CA LEU A 201 -2.50 -4.82 -3.98
C LEU A 201 -3.48 -5.84 -4.56
N GLN A 202 -3.04 -7.08 -4.82
CA GLN A 202 -3.93 -8.18 -5.22
C GLN A 202 -5.04 -8.40 -4.19
N ALA A 203 -4.69 -8.42 -2.91
CA ALA A 203 -5.64 -8.59 -1.82
C ALA A 203 -6.66 -7.45 -1.70
N LEU A 204 -6.42 -6.30 -2.32
CA LEU A 204 -7.37 -5.20 -2.44
C LEU A 204 -8.37 -5.38 -3.59
N GLY A 205 -8.20 -6.40 -4.48
CA GLY A 205 -9.21 -6.80 -5.45
C GLY A 205 -8.74 -6.96 -6.90
N VAL A 206 -7.51 -6.61 -7.23
CA VAL A 206 -6.86 -6.84 -8.54
C VAL A 206 -6.12 -8.18 -8.50
N ILE A 207 -6.84 -9.27 -8.54
CA ILE A 207 -6.38 -10.61 -8.13
C ILE A 207 -6.01 -11.56 -9.28
N ASN A 208 -5.74 -11.05 -10.46
CA ASN A 208 -5.35 -11.87 -11.60
C ASN A 208 -4.04 -11.41 -12.20
N ASP A 209 -3.17 -12.35 -12.47
CA ASP A 209 -1.97 -12.09 -13.24
C ASP A 209 -2.24 -12.33 -14.73
N ASP A 210 -1.65 -11.50 -15.56
CA ASP A 210 -1.79 -11.59 -17.02
C ASP A 210 -0.49 -11.16 -17.71
N SER A 211 0.24 -12.13 -18.23
CA SER A 211 1.54 -11.93 -18.90
C SER A 211 1.46 -11.08 -20.17
N SER A 212 0.25 -10.82 -20.68
CA SER A 212 0.06 -9.94 -21.86
C SER A 212 0.00 -8.45 -21.51
N VAL A 213 0.07 -8.10 -20.21
CA VAL A 213 0.14 -6.71 -19.72
C VAL A 213 1.57 -6.44 -19.25
N PRO A 214 2.44 -5.82 -20.06
CA PRO A 214 3.88 -5.77 -19.76
C PRO A 214 4.28 -4.64 -18.79
N TRP A 215 3.30 -3.89 -18.26
CA TRP A 215 3.54 -2.70 -17.45
C TRP A 215 3.16 -2.86 -15.99
N THR A 216 2.46 -3.93 -15.64
CA THR A 216 1.92 -4.20 -14.30
C THR A 216 2.81 -5.17 -13.54
N MET A 217 2.86 -5.01 -12.22
CA MET A 217 3.45 -6.02 -11.34
C MET A 217 2.62 -7.31 -11.30
N PHE A 218 1.33 -7.27 -11.71
CA PHE A 218 0.46 -8.45 -11.88
C PHE A 218 0.77 -9.21 -13.17
N ASN A 219 2.06 -9.42 -13.40
CA ASN A 219 2.62 -10.19 -14.50
C ASN A 219 3.92 -10.83 -13.98
N ASP A 220 3.95 -12.15 -13.81
CA ASP A 220 5.08 -12.93 -13.29
C ASP A 220 6.45 -12.62 -13.92
N ASN A 221 6.46 -12.02 -15.12
CA ASN A 221 7.68 -11.62 -15.81
C ASN A 221 8.14 -10.19 -15.47
N VAL A 222 7.37 -9.45 -14.67
CA VAL A 222 7.64 -8.06 -14.28
C VAL A 222 7.82 -7.99 -12.79
N GLN A 223 8.97 -7.50 -12.36
CA GLN A 223 9.29 -7.33 -10.94
C GLN A 223 9.59 -5.84 -10.70
N MET A 224 8.86 -5.21 -9.79
CA MET A 224 8.97 -3.77 -9.54
C MET A 224 9.59 -3.46 -8.16
N GLY A 225 9.09 -4.05 -7.10
CA GLY A 225 9.49 -3.76 -5.73
C GLY A 225 8.96 -2.42 -5.19
N PHE A 226 8.03 -1.76 -5.91
CA PHE A 226 7.36 -0.51 -5.52
C PHE A 226 6.03 -0.35 -6.25
N PHE A 227 5.15 0.50 -5.74
CA PHE A 227 3.85 0.80 -6.36
C PHE A 227 4.03 1.74 -7.54
N ASP A 228 4.07 1.17 -8.75
CA ASP A 228 4.32 1.88 -10.00
C ASP A 228 3.09 2.65 -10.50
N VAL A 229 3.33 3.57 -11.47
CA VAL A 229 2.30 4.46 -12.00
C VAL A 229 1.19 3.70 -12.73
N TYR A 230 1.51 2.59 -13.40
CA TYR A 230 0.49 1.82 -14.12
C TYR A 230 -0.51 1.20 -13.15
N ASP A 231 -0.02 0.56 -12.10
CA ASP A 231 -0.86 -0.10 -11.12
C ASP A 231 -1.60 0.91 -10.22
N GLN A 232 -1.07 2.13 -10.04
CA GLN A 232 -1.83 3.24 -9.46
C GLN A 232 -3.09 3.57 -10.27
N TYR A 233 -3.05 3.54 -11.62
CA TYR A 233 -4.25 3.68 -12.43
C TYR A 233 -5.25 2.57 -12.14
N LEU A 234 -4.80 1.32 -12.09
CA LEU A 234 -5.68 0.16 -11.86
C LEU A 234 -6.39 0.25 -10.51
N LEU A 235 -5.65 0.54 -9.43
CA LEU A 235 -6.21 0.66 -8.09
C LEU A 235 -7.14 1.87 -7.96
N ASN A 236 -6.80 3.01 -8.53
CA ASN A 236 -7.65 4.20 -8.50
C ASN A 236 -8.94 4.04 -9.31
N ILE A 237 -8.93 3.29 -10.41
CA ILE A 237 -10.17 2.88 -11.09
C ILE A 237 -10.99 1.98 -10.18
N LEU A 238 -10.38 0.97 -9.57
CA LEU A 238 -11.08 0.04 -8.69
C LEU A 238 -11.74 0.75 -7.50
N TYR A 239 -11.04 1.71 -6.88
CA TYR A 239 -11.53 2.41 -5.69
C TYR A 239 -12.32 3.68 -5.98
N ASP A 240 -12.48 4.08 -7.24
CA ASP A 240 -13.40 5.18 -7.57
C ASP A 240 -14.81 4.88 -7.01
N PRO A 241 -15.47 5.85 -6.36
CA PRO A 241 -16.78 5.65 -5.72
C PRO A 241 -17.89 5.19 -6.66
N ARG A 242 -17.77 5.49 -7.95
CA ARG A 242 -18.72 5.08 -8.99
C ARG A 242 -18.58 3.60 -9.33
N VAL A 243 -17.41 3.00 -9.11
CA VAL A 243 -17.13 1.58 -9.32
C VAL A 243 -17.55 0.78 -8.10
N ARG A 244 -18.53 -0.09 -8.24
CA ARG A 244 -19.14 -0.83 -7.14
C ARG A 244 -18.80 -2.32 -7.19
N PRO A 245 -18.71 -2.99 -6.04
CA PRO A 245 -18.65 -4.45 -5.99
C PRO A 245 -19.77 -5.08 -6.82
N GLY A 246 -19.47 -6.16 -7.52
CA GLY A 246 -20.44 -6.89 -8.35
C GLY A 246 -20.67 -6.33 -9.75
N MET A 247 -20.14 -5.17 -10.09
CA MET A 247 -20.23 -4.65 -11.46
C MET A 247 -19.64 -5.62 -12.48
N THR A 248 -20.33 -5.72 -13.61
CA THR A 248 -19.87 -6.46 -14.80
C THR A 248 -18.87 -5.64 -15.60
N LYS A 249 -18.11 -6.32 -16.47
CA LYS A 249 -17.23 -5.67 -17.44
C LYS A 249 -17.97 -4.65 -18.30
N GLY A 250 -19.18 -4.99 -18.80
CA GLY A 250 -19.97 -4.10 -19.66
C GLY A 250 -20.54 -2.87 -18.93
N GLU A 251 -20.83 -2.96 -17.64
CA GLU A 251 -21.24 -1.80 -16.83
C GLU A 251 -20.05 -0.86 -16.59
N LEU A 252 -18.90 -1.43 -16.26
CA LEU A 252 -17.69 -0.64 -16.05
C LEU A 252 -17.20 0.00 -17.36
N ASP A 253 -17.26 -0.71 -18.48
CA ASP A 253 -16.86 -0.19 -19.78
C ASP A 253 -17.59 1.13 -20.14
N LYS A 254 -18.86 1.22 -19.80
CA LYS A 254 -19.68 2.43 -20.00
C LYS A 254 -19.32 3.56 -19.02
N LEU A 255 -18.78 3.21 -17.86
CA LEU A 255 -18.45 4.14 -16.79
C LEU A 255 -17.02 4.72 -16.94
N LEU A 256 -16.10 3.97 -17.54
CA LEU A 256 -14.70 4.36 -17.66
C LEU A 256 -14.45 5.75 -18.29
N PRO A 257 -15.20 6.19 -19.31
CA PRO A 257 -15.03 7.55 -19.85
C PRO A 257 -15.23 8.67 -18.83
N GLU A 258 -16.02 8.42 -17.78
CA GLU A 258 -16.25 9.37 -16.69
C GLU A 258 -15.23 9.22 -15.54
N VAL A 259 -14.70 8.00 -15.33
CA VAL A 259 -13.75 7.67 -14.25
C VAL A 259 -12.33 8.08 -14.62
N LEU A 260 -11.88 7.74 -15.84
CA LEU A 260 -10.49 7.93 -16.25
C LEU A 260 -9.95 9.35 -16.12
N PRO A 261 -10.69 10.43 -16.47
CA PRO A 261 -10.18 11.78 -16.30
C PRO A 261 -9.84 12.13 -14.85
N THR A 262 -10.68 11.71 -13.90
CA THR A 262 -10.46 11.93 -12.46
C THR A 262 -9.26 11.14 -11.95
N VAL A 263 -9.18 9.88 -12.32
CA VAL A 263 -8.07 9.00 -11.96
C VAL A 263 -6.74 9.50 -12.51
N ARG A 264 -6.72 9.97 -13.76
CA ARG A 264 -5.52 10.58 -14.37
C ARG A 264 -5.04 11.81 -13.63
N ALA A 265 -5.97 12.69 -13.26
CA ALA A 265 -5.64 13.89 -12.52
C ALA A 265 -5.01 13.55 -11.15
N TRP A 266 -5.60 12.60 -10.43
CA TRP A 266 -5.09 12.14 -9.14
C TRP A 266 -3.68 11.51 -9.25
N VAL A 267 -3.50 10.56 -10.16
CA VAL A 267 -2.21 9.88 -10.36
C VAL A 267 -1.12 10.86 -10.81
N ALA A 268 -1.45 11.82 -11.67
CA ALA A 268 -0.51 12.85 -12.11
C ALA A 268 -0.09 13.77 -10.94
N ASP A 269 -1.02 14.20 -10.11
CA ASP A 269 -0.76 15.07 -8.96
C ASP A 269 0.11 14.36 -7.91
N GLY A 270 -0.25 13.13 -7.55
CA GLY A 270 0.48 12.32 -6.58
C GLY A 270 1.93 12.01 -7.00
N ASN A 271 2.20 11.90 -8.31
CA ASN A 271 3.56 11.64 -8.80
C ASN A 271 4.36 12.92 -9.08
N SER A 272 3.71 14.08 -9.33
CA SER A 272 4.39 15.36 -9.51
C SER A 272 5.00 15.91 -8.22
N THR A 273 4.33 15.73 -7.10
CA THR A 273 4.84 16.15 -5.77
C THR A 273 6.02 15.32 -5.28
N GLY A 274 6.13 14.05 -5.70
CA GLY A 274 7.25 13.15 -5.37
C GLY A 274 8.57 13.53 -6.06
N VAL A 275 8.52 14.10 -7.27
CA VAL A 275 9.72 14.52 -8.02
C VAL A 275 10.39 15.75 -7.41
N ALA A 276 9.62 16.62 -6.77
CA ALA A 276 10.18 17.83 -6.14
C ALA A 276 11.01 17.54 -4.87
N ALA A 277 10.82 16.39 -4.24
CA ALA A 277 11.53 15.99 -3.02
C ALA A 277 12.91 15.34 -3.27
N THR A 278 13.25 14.99 -4.51
CA THR A 278 14.49 14.27 -4.87
C THR A 278 15.58 15.13 -5.50
N ASN A 279 15.31 16.42 -5.80
CA ASN A 279 16.37 17.33 -6.29
C ASN A 279 16.94 18.15 -5.13
N PRO A 280 18.19 17.93 -4.69
CA PRO A 280 18.87 18.85 -3.79
C PRO A 280 19.06 20.19 -4.51
N PRO A 281 18.97 21.33 -3.79
CA PRO A 281 19.19 22.65 -4.40
C PRO A 281 20.59 22.71 -5.01
N ALA A 282 20.68 23.16 -6.26
CA ALA A 282 21.94 23.36 -6.96
C ALA A 282 22.84 24.29 -6.14
N ASP A 283 23.99 23.77 -5.74
CA ASP A 283 25.00 24.50 -4.98
C ASP A 283 25.56 25.67 -5.83
N SER A 284 25.14 26.88 -5.47
CA SER A 284 25.60 28.12 -6.10
C SER A 284 26.98 28.52 -5.54
N ARG A 285 27.98 27.71 -5.75
CA ARG A 285 29.39 28.11 -5.57
C ARG A 285 30.01 28.34 -6.94
N GLY A 286 30.23 29.63 -7.22
CA GLY A 286 30.93 30.11 -8.40
C GLY A 286 32.38 29.63 -8.51
N PRO A 287 33.00 29.79 -9.69
CA PRO A 287 34.26 29.19 -9.99
C PRO A 287 35.40 29.92 -9.28
N HIS A 288 36.10 29.23 -8.39
CA HIS A 288 37.42 29.65 -7.95
C HIS A 288 38.47 29.22 -8.98
N SER A 289 39.13 30.21 -9.57
CA SER A 289 40.30 30.04 -10.45
C SER A 289 41.45 29.35 -9.74
N PRO A 290 42.19 28.50 -10.41
CA PRO A 290 43.48 28.00 -9.93
C PRO A 290 44.62 28.88 -10.42
N GLY A 291 45.38 29.39 -9.50
CA GLY A 291 46.66 30.00 -9.75
C GLY A 291 47.81 29.04 -9.50
N LEU A 292 48.65 28.85 -10.52
CA LEU A 292 50.11 28.70 -10.52
C LEU A 292 50.80 27.54 -9.81
N GLY A 293 51.65 26.86 -10.57
CA GLY A 293 52.84 26.25 -10.05
C GLY A 293 53.38 25.02 -10.80
N TYR A 294 53.89 25.25 -12.01
CA TYR A 294 54.75 24.30 -12.72
C TYR A 294 56.17 24.32 -12.12
N ARG A 295 56.69 23.17 -11.74
CA ARG A 295 58.16 22.94 -11.70
C ARG A 295 58.51 21.49 -12.01
N SER A 296 59.03 21.29 -13.15
CA SER A 296 59.82 20.13 -13.55
C SER A 296 61.10 20.01 -12.75
N GLN A 297 61.51 18.80 -12.41
CA GLN A 297 62.91 18.41 -12.38
C GLN A 297 63.07 16.93 -12.74
N GLU A 298 63.86 16.74 -13.77
CA GLU A 298 64.55 15.50 -14.14
C GLU A 298 65.48 15.06 -13.03
N ASP A 299 65.57 13.79 -12.77
CA ASP A 299 66.72 12.89 -12.78
C ASP A 299 66.28 11.44 -12.56
#